data_31aeef6f87b03aae883999c769a9b8c2
#
_entry.id   31aeef6f87b03aae883999c769a9b8c2
#
_cell.length_a   1.000
_cell.length_b   1.000
_cell.length_c   1.000
_cell.angle_alpha   90.00
_cell.angle_beta   90.00
_cell.angle_gamma   90.00
#
_symmetry.space_group_name_H-M   'P 1'
#
loop_
_entity.id
_entity.type
_entity.pdbx_description
1 polymer ?
#
loop_
_entity_poly.entity_id
_entity_poly.type
_entity_poly.pdbx_seq_one_letter_code
_entity_poly.pdbx_strand_id
1 'polypeptide(L)'
;MDARAVVSVLLLVCLIPFCTADTEGATAFESPDGVSYQYGTDGSDHSTYKAWIESAASDSEVVHIASSLEGYEVKDIRAGALDLPSARIVVVPEFVKTIGEGAFSGCPVLEEILFMCDRPEIVGGLPDGVAVKALRGTEGWDASVPSMEEFDETSGDGSIIRYVVIGDSLMVVGGTPSKDGSVTIGSEVSGMQVASVGPYAFAGRDSEDGTVVVPRTDVKKATIPEGVEVLRERSFYYCGGLESIGMPSSLTTIMDESFRACSDLVDARIPSKVSYLGFESFRHCTSLPSISIPDSVRFIGEGAFKVCSAVERISVGDGLQSIADWAFAYCGAAVSVEIGKSVEQIGASSFYSCTSLGSASLPDSVRSIGRDAFYSCSSMRDLRLGSDLETIGVQAFRGCSELSSLTVPSKVVSVGDRAFAYCSSMEDIRFKGDMPVFGSSVFLNDDVVVHCTESHAESWKDYDGYVVIDEDDDGSGGGFLAVAAVIVLAAVIVCTALALHRRRSI
;
A
#
# COMPACT_ATOMS: atom_id res chain seq x y z
N MET A 1 42.80 -2.12 8.07
CA MET A 1 41.60 -2.14 7.23
C MET A 1 40.62 -3.10 7.91
N ASP A 2 39.72 -2.53 8.65
CA ASP A 2 38.89 -3.26 9.62
C ASP A 2 37.72 -3.99 8.99
N ALA A 3 37.59 -5.28 9.30
CA ALA A 3 36.55 -6.19 8.85
C ALA A 3 35.22 -6.04 9.64
N ARG A 4 34.91 -4.84 10.11
CA ARG A 4 33.68 -4.56 10.92
C ARG A 4 32.58 -3.79 10.19
N ALA A 5 32.81 -3.39 8.93
CA ALA A 5 31.85 -2.58 8.15
C ALA A 5 30.96 -3.39 7.18
N VAL A 6 30.97 -4.72 7.18
CA VAL A 6 30.25 -5.56 6.20
C VAL A 6 29.14 -6.42 6.83
N VAL A 7 28.94 -6.37 8.14
CA VAL A 7 27.97 -7.25 8.85
C VAL A 7 26.64 -6.55 9.19
N SER A 8 26.53 -5.22 8.99
CA SER A 8 25.30 -4.49 9.34
C SER A 8 24.28 -4.30 8.22
N VAL A 9 24.51 -4.82 7.03
CA VAL A 9 23.59 -4.65 5.87
C VAL A 9 22.80 -5.94 5.55
N LEU A 10 23.00 -7.04 6.26
CA LEU A 10 22.46 -8.35 5.87
C LEU A 10 21.45 -8.95 6.88
N LEU A 11 20.86 -8.16 7.77
CA LEU A 11 19.90 -8.66 8.77
C LEU A 11 18.58 -7.87 8.84
N LEU A 12 18.25 -7.06 7.81
CA LEU A 12 16.99 -6.28 7.79
C LEU A 12 16.06 -6.65 6.63
N VAL A 13 16.08 -7.88 6.13
CA VAL A 13 15.27 -8.31 4.97
C VAL A 13 14.23 -9.39 5.31
N CYS A 14 13.87 -9.64 6.53
CA CYS A 14 12.81 -10.61 6.79
C CYS A 14 12.08 -10.32 8.11
N LEU A 15 11.26 -9.27 8.18
CA LEU A 15 10.15 -9.20 9.13
C LEU A 15 9.14 -8.14 8.68
N ILE A 16 8.37 -8.46 7.62
CA ILE A 16 7.04 -7.86 7.49
C ILE A 16 6.15 -8.74 8.36
N PRO A 17 5.63 -8.27 9.49
CA PRO A 17 4.70 -9.06 10.25
C PRO A 17 3.41 -9.22 9.45
N PHE A 18 3.04 -10.45 9.16
CA PHE A 18 1.65 -10.80 8.87
C PHE A 18 0.81 -10.26 10.03
N CYS A 19 -0.11 -9.36 9.74
CA CYS A 19 -1.12 -8.92 10.67
C CYS A 19 -2.03 -10.13 10.98
N THR A 20 -1.65 -10.93 11.99
CA THR A 20 -2.58 -11.81 12.67
C THR A 20 -3.21 -10.97 13.76
N ALA A 21 -4.50 -10.66 13.61
CA ALA A 21 -5.31 -10.11 14.70
C ALA A 21 -5.11 -10.96 15.96
N ASP A 22 -5.00 -10.26 17.10
CA ASP A 22 -4.91 -10.77 18.47
C ASP A 22 -3.50 -11.13 18.97
N THR A 23 -2.71 -10.10 19.30
CA THR A 23 -1.86 -10.07 20.50
C THR A 23 -1.54 -8.62 20.84
N GLU A 24 -1.61 -8.23 22.12
CA GLU A 24 -1.08 -7.00 22.68
C GLU A 24 0.46 -6.98 22.53
N GLY A 25 0.92 -6.63 21.31
CA GLY A 25 2.34 -6.51 20.98
C GLY A 25 2.56 -5.23 20.17
N ALA A 26 3.56 -4.44 20.56
CA ALA A 26 3.92 -3.26 19.77
C ALA A 26 4.37 -3.66 18.37
N THR A 27 3.85 -2.99 17.35
CA THR A 27 4.24 -3.17 15.94
C THR A 27 5.46 -2.28 15.64
N ALA A 28 6.42 -2.79 14.89
CA ALA A 28 7.60 -2.04 14.48
C ALA A 28 7.36 -1.40 13.10
N PHE A 29 7.73 -0.14 12.94
CA PHE A 29 7.67 0.60 11.68
C PHE A 29 8.88 1.53 11.57
N GLU A 30 9.47 1.63 10.39
CA GLU A 30 10.51 2.59 10.07
C GLU A 30 9.96 3.60 9.06
N SER A 31 9.93 4.87 9.44
CA SER A 31 9.47 5.92 8.55
C SER A 31 10.51 6.23 7.48
N PRO A 32 10.07 6.79 6.31
CA PRO A 32 11.00 7.21 5.27
C PRO A 32 12.01 8.28 5.72
N ASP A 33 11.69 9.02 6.78
CA ASP A 33 12.58 10.03 7.41
C ASP A 33 13.62 9.38 8.33
N GLY A 34 13.69 8.04 8.38
CA GLY A 34 14.66 7.29 9.20
C GLY A 34 14.35 7.28 10.69
N VAL A 35 13.07 7.44 11.06
CA VAL A 35 12.63 7.28 12.44
C VAL A 35 12.06 5.88 12.62
N SER A 36 12.65 5.11 13.54
CA SER A 36 12.15 3.78 13.90
C SER A 36 11.13 3.89 15.02
N TYR A 37 9.94 3.33 14.81
CA TYR A 37 8.83 3.36 15.78
C TYR A 37 8.50 1.97 16.30
N GLN A 38 8.12 1.92 17.59
CA GLN A 38 7.28 0.87 18.14
C GLN A 38 5.95 1.52 18.48
N TYR A 39 4.85 0.98 17.99
CA TYR A 39 3.53 1.58 18.18
C TYR A 39 2.47 0.50 18.45
N GLY A 40 1.40 0.90 19.13
CA GLY A 40 0.21 0.10 19.31
C GLY A 40 -0.99 0.76 18.63
N THR A 41 -2.02 -0.02 18.35
CA THR A 41 -3.26 0.45 17.76
C THR A 41 -4.46 -0.09 18.53
N ASP A 42 -5.60 0.61 18.50
CA ASP A 42 -6.84 0.04 19.01
C ASP A 42 -7.51 -0.81 17.90
N GLY A 43 -7.15 -2.08 17.83
CA GLY A 43 -7.46 -3.00 16.74
C GLY A 43 -8.93 -3.42 16.59
N SER A 44 -9.91 -2.75 17.19
CA SER A 44 -11.28 -3.28 17.26
C SER A 44 -12.27 -2.73 16.22
N ASP A 45 -11.96 -1.63 15.54
CA ASP A 45 -12.87 -1.05 14.54
C ASP A 45 -12.12 -0.15 13.55
N HIS A 46 -12.17 -0.49 12.26
CA HIS A 46 -11.63 0.34 11.17
C HIS A 46 -12.27 1.73 11.06
N SER A 47 -13.19 2.11 11.92
CA SER A 47 -13.81 3.43 11.96
C SER A 47 -13.04 4.47 12.78
N THR A 48 -12.08 4.04 13.61
CA THR A 48 -11.24 4.92 14.43
C THR A 48 -9.78 4.48 14.38
N TYR A 49 -9.12 4.73 13.26
CA TYR A 49 -7.69 4.45 13.07
C TYR A 49 -6.84 5.30 14.02
N LYS A 50 -6.55 4.77 15.20
CA LYS A 50 -5.73 5.45 16.22
C LYS A 50 -4.51 4.63 16.54
N ALA A 51 -3.36 5.30 16.58
CA ALA A 51 -2.11 4.74 17.05
C ALA A 51 -1.56 5.53 18.24
N TRP A 52 -0.73 4.87 19.03
CA TRP A 52 0.12 5.52 20.03
C TRP A 52 1.56 5.06 19.86
N ILE A 53 2.49 5.97 20.06
CA ILE A 53 3.92 5.69 20.01
C ILE A 53 4.37 5.14 21.37
N GLU A 54 4.84 3.89 21.39
CA GLU A 54 5.49 3.25 22.54
C GLU A 54 6.97 3.64 22.63
N SER A 55 7.64 3.67 21.48
CA SER A 55 8.99 4.23 21.37
C SER A 55 9.24 4.75 19.95
N ALA A 56 10.09 5.78 19.84
CA ALA A 56 10.62 6.29 18.60
C ALA A 56 12.11 6.58 18.76
N ALA A 57 12.92 6.18 17.79
CA ALA A 57 14.37 6.39 17.79
C ALA A 57 14.85 6.93 16.45
N SER A 58 15.76 7.91 16.48
CA SER A 58 16.41 8.48 15.30
C SER A 58 17.70 9.19 15.69
N ASP A 59 18.66 9.22 14.79
CA ASP A 59 19.91 9.98 14.91
C ASP A 59 19.87 11.35 14.19
N SER A 60 18.71 11.75 13.67
CA SER A 60 18.53 13.03 12.96
C SER A 60 18.50 14.23 13.91
N GLU A 61 19.07 15.38 13.46
CA GLU A 61 19.02 16.64 14.22
C GLU A 61 17.61 17.28 14.22
N VAL A 62 16.85 17.08 13.14
CA VAL A 62 15.45 17.51 13.03
C VAL A 62 14.60 16.27 12.84
N VAL A 63 13.71 16.02 13.79
CA VAL A 63 12.82 14.85 13.76
C VAL A 63 11.39 15.28 13.62
N HIS A 64 10.75 14.85 12.54
CA HIS A 64 9.32 14.94 12.38
C HIS A 64 8.70 13.66 12.91
N ILE A 65 7.91 13.76 13.96
CA ILE A 65 7.11 12.63 14.43
C ILE A 65 6.04 12.34 13.35
N ALA A 66 5.88 11.08 12.97
CA ALA A 66 4.89 10.68 11.98
C ALA A 66 3.47 11.05 12.45
N SER A 67 2.65 11.60 11.56
CA SER A 67 1.24 11.90 11.86
C SER A 67 0.36 10.66 11.74
N SER A 68 0.81 9.68 10.95
CA SER A 68 0.19 8.35 10.82
C SER A 68 1.26 7.25 10.76
N LEU A 69 0.89 6.06 11.19
CA LEU A 69 1.69 4.85 11.12
C LEU A 69 0.82 3.77 10.48
N GLU A 70 1.17 3.38 9.25
CA GLU A 70 0.38 2.42 8.44
C GLU A 70 -1.12 2.81 8.33
N GLY A 71 -1.40 4.12 8.21
CA GLY A 71 -2.76 4.67 8.11
C GLY A 71 -3.46 4.94 9.44
N TYR A 72 -2.86 4.58 10.57
CA TYR A 72 -3.40 4.90 11.90
C TYR A 72 -2.91 6.26 12.36
N GLU A 73 -3.82 7.19 12.65
CA GLU A 73 -3.47 8.53 13.14
C GLU A 73 -2.80 8.45 14.52
N VAL A 74 -1.62 9.05 14.65
CA VAL A 74 -0.89 9.12 15.93
C VAL A 74 -1.59 10.11 16.86
N LYS A 75 -2.27 9.58 17.89
CA LYS A 75 -2.99 10.38 18.89
C LYS A 75 -2.20 10.57 20.18
N ASP A 76 -1.35 9.61 20.52
CA ASP A 76 -0.67 9.61 21.81
C ASP A 76 0.83 9.32 21.65
N ILE A 77 1.66 10.06 22.39
CA ILE A 77 3.08 9.77 22.59
C ILE A 77 3.22 9.30 24.04
N ARG A 78 3.62 8.06 24.25
CA ARG A 78 3.69 7.45 25.58
C ARG A 78 4.81 8.04 26.44
N ALA A 79 4.75 7.74 27.74
CA ALA A 79 5.78 8.16 28.70
C ALA A 79 7.15 7.61 28.30
N GLY A 80 8.18 8.48 28.27
CA GLY A 80 9.55 8.10 27.91
C GLY A 80 9.73 7.58 26.47
N ALA A 81 8.79 7.82 25.56
CA ALA A 81 8.75 7.18 24.25
C ALA A 81 9.82 7.66 23.26
N LEU A 82 10.34 8.88 23.39
CA LEU A 82 11.24 9.46 22.40
C LEU A 82 12.70 9.28 22.82
N ASP A 83 13.42 8.39 22.14
CA ASP A 83 14.87 8.17 22.27
C ASP A 83 15.58 8.78 21.04
N LEU A 84 15.82 10.08 21.10
CA LEU A 84 16.28 10.91 19.99
C LEU A 84 17.57 11.65 20.41
N PRO A 85 18.70 10.94 20.54
CA PRO A 85 19.93 11.46 21.18
C PRO A 85 20.55 12.65 20.45
N SER A 86 20.33 12.78 19.15
CA SER A 86 20.86 13.83 18.30
C SER A 86 19.85 14.93 17.96
N ALA A 87 18.57 14.76 18.33
CA ALA A 87 17.53 15.70 17.94
C ALA A 87 17.65 17.03 18.66
N ARG A 88 17.84 18.09 17.90
CA ARG A 88 17.78 19.50 18.35
C ARG A 88 16.37 20.07 18.19
N ILE A 89 15.64 19.60 17.19
CA ILE A 89 14.28 20.04 16.89
C ILE A 89 13.40 18.82 16.75
N VAL A 90 12.25 18.83 17.45
CA VAL A 90 11.20 17.83 17.29
C VAL A 90 9.92 18.50 16.82
N VAL A 91 9.36 18.04 15.70
CA VAL A 91 8.08 18.50 15.17
C VAL A 91 7.00 17.51 15.57
N VAL A 92 6.03 17.96 16.37
CA VAL A 92 4.88 17.18 16.84
C VAL A 92 3.71 17.40 15.87
N PRO A 93 3.16 16.33 15.28
CA PRO A 93 2.16 16.43 14.22
C PRO A 93 0.76 16.82 14.71
N GLU A 94 -0.14 17.08 13.77
CA GLU A 94 -1.46 17.68 13.95
C GLU A 94 -2.47 16.86 14.77
N PHE A 95 -2.31 15.53 14.86
CA PHE A 95 -3.31 14.67 15.53
C PHE A 95 -3.01 14.34 16.98
N VAL A 96 -1.82 14.68 17.48
CA VAL A 96 -1.42 14.33 18.85
C VAL A 96 -2.33 15.04 19.86
N LYS A 97 -2.93 14.24 20.74
CA LYS A 97 -3.83 14.68 21.82
C LYS A 97 -3.22 14.53 23.20
N THR A 98 -2.30 13.57 23.36
CA THR A 98 -1.67 13.28 24.67
C THR A 98 -0.18 13.08 24.52
N ILE A 99 0.60 13.66 25.45
CA ILE A 99 2.03 13.44 25.59
C ILE A 99 2.29 12.97 27.00
N GLY A 100 2.81 11.76 27.15
CA GLY A 100 3.08 11.11 28.42
C GLY A 100 4.23 11.73 29.20
N GLU A 101 4.30 11.39 30.48
CA GLU A 101 5.33 11.89 31.40
C GLU A 101 6.74 11.55 30.89
N GLY A 102 7.62 12.56 30.80
CA GLY A 102 9.00 12.38 30.36
C GLY A 102 9.14 11.87 28.93
N ALA A 103 8.14 12.05 28.04
CA ALA A 103 8.19 11.59 26.66
C ALA A 103 9.48 11.99 25.93
N PHE A 104 10.04 13.16 26.22
CA PHE A 104 11.29 13.70 25.66
C PHE A 104 12.53 13.42 26.50
N SER A 105 12.49 12.53 27.48
CA SER A 105 13.64 12.27 28.38
C SER A 105 14.86 11.68 27.65
N GLY A 106 14.66 11.02 26.51
CA GLY A 106 15.72 10.51 25.64
C GLY A 106 16.24 11.53 24.62
N CYS A 107 15.94 12.85 24.79
CA CYS A 107 16.33 13.92 23.86
C CYS A 107 17.30 14.91 24.56
N PRO A 108 18.54 14.52 24.87
CA PRO A 108 19.45 15.30 25.75
C PRO A 108 19.94 16.62 25.16
N VAL A 109 19.87 16.79 23.83
CA VAL A 109 20.33 17.99 23.12
C VAL A 109 19.18 18.81 22.52
N LEU A 110 17.96 18.52 22.93
CA LEU A 110 16.74 19.15 22.39
C LEU A 110 16.74 20.65 22.73
N GLU A 111 16.60 21.45 21.69
CA GLU A 111 16.56 22.93 21.78
C GLU A 111 15.15 23.46 21.54
N GLU A 112 14.37 22.79 20.67
CA GLU A 112 13.07 23.28 20.25
C GLU A 112 12.05 22.16 20.02
N ILE A 113 10.80 22.42 20.42
CA ILE A 113 9.62 21.59 20.09
C ILE A 113 8.63 22.45 19.32
N LEU A 114 8.29 21.98 18.11
CA LEU A 114 7.39 22.64 17.17
C LEU A 114 6.07 21.88 17.11
N PHE A 115 4.97 22.46 17.55
CA PHE A 115 3.64 21.83 17.53
C PHE A 115 2.85 22.25 16.29
N MET A 116 2.46 21.28 15.48
CA MET A 116 1.55 21.45 14.34
C MET A 116 0.08 21.28 14.76
N CYS A 117 -0.19 20.97 16.02
CA CYS A 117 -1.51 20.63 16.58
C CYS A 117 -1.99 21.67 17.60
N ASP A 118 -3.29 21.60 17.92
CA ASP A 118 -3.83 22.18 19.15
C ASP A 118 -3.06 21.65 20.34
N ARG A 119 -3.03 22.40 21.43
CA ARG A 119 -2.28 22.00 22.61
C ARG A 119 -2.72 20.63 23.11
N PRO A 120 -1.84 19.62 23.09
CA PRO A 120 -2.16 18.31 23.66
C PRO A 120 -2.21 18.36 25.21
N GLU A 121 -2.81 17.36 25.82
CA GLU A 121 -2.64 17.09 27.24
C GLU A 121 -1.19 16.62 27.48
N ILE A 122 -0.42 17.39 28.28
CA ILE A 122 0.99 17.12 28.55
C ILE A 122 1.15 16.70 30.01
N VAL A 123 1.45 15.42 30.24
CA VAL A 123 1.62 14.86 31.58
C VAL A 123 3.05 15.12 32.08
N GLY A 124 3.19 15.72 33.24
CA GLY A 124 4.51 16.00 33.85
C GLY A 124 5.26 17.21 33.30
N GLY A 125 4.70 17.87 32.27
CA GLY A 125 5.29 19.05 31.63
C GLY A 125 6.28 18.73 30.50
N LEU A 126 6.74 19.80 29.84
CA LEU A 126 7.78 19.73 28.80
C LEU A 126 9.17 19.94 29.44
N PRO A 127 10.25 19.55 28.76
CA PRO A 127 11.62 19.71 29.29
C PRO A 127 11.97 21.17 29.59
N ASP A 128 12.62 21.40 30.72
CA ASP A 128 13.08 22.75 31.10
C ASP A 128 14.15 23.28 30.13
N GLY A 129 14.03 24.56 29.76
CA GLY A 129 14.99 25.25 28.89
C GLY A 129 14.84 24.98 27.39
N VAL A 130 13.88 24.17 27.00
CA VAL A 130 13.54 23.89 25.60
C VAL A 130 12.55 24.96 25.08
N ALA A 131 12.83 25.55 23.93
CA ALA A 131 11.90 26.48 23.29
C ALA A 131 10.66 25.73 22.74
N VAL A 132 9.48 26.27 23.01
CA VAL A 132 8.22 25.68 22.51
C VAL A 132 7.54 26.69 21.61
N LYS A 133 7.17 26.25 20.39
CA LYS A 133 6.41 27.06 19.44
C LYS A 133 5.24 26.27 18.89
N ALA A 134 4.19 26.97 18.50
CA ALA A 134 3.01 26.36 17.91
C ALA A 134 2.67 27.01 16.56
N LEU A 135 2.08 26.23 15.65
CA LEU A 135 1.61 26.74 14.36
C LEU A 135 0.48 27.75 14.61
N ARG A 136 0.50 28.86 13.84
CA ARG A 136 -0.54 29.88 13.97
C ARG A 136 -1.92 29.30 13.65
N GLY A 137 -2.90 29.62 14.52
CA GLY A 137 -4.28 29.16 14.39
C GLY A 137 -4.59 27.87 15.12
N THR A 138 -3.60 27.23 15.76
CA THR A 138 -3.83 26.13 16.70
C THR A 138 -4.37 26.67 18.04
N GLU A 139 -5.23 25.88 18.69
CA GLU A 139 -5.97 26.30 19.88
C GLU A 139 -5.37 25.76 21.20
N GLY A 140 -5.75 26.33 22.33
CA GLY A 140 -5.40 25.85 23.67
C GLY A 140 -4.01 26.26 24.15
N TRP A 141 -3.20 26.93 23.35
CA TRP A 141 -1.88 27.41 23.73
C TRP A 141 -1.96 28.69 24.56
N ASP A 142 -1.13 28.78 25.59
CA ASP A 142 -0.99 30.01 26.38
C ASP A 142 -0.39 31.12 25.51
N ALA A 143 -0.80 32.39 25.77
CA ALA A 143 -0.29 33.55 25.03
C ALA A 143 1.24 33.75 25.16
N SER A 144 1.87 33.10 26.12
CA SER A 144 3.33 33.08 26.28
C SER A 144 4.05 32.14 25.31
N VAL A 145 3.33 31.18 24.68
CA VAL A 145 3.92 30.29 23.67
C VAL A 145 3.94 31.04 22.34
N PRO A 146 5.13 31.33 21.78
CA PRO A 146 5.22 32.05 20.52
C PRO A 146 4.70 31.18 19.35
N SER A 147 4.16 31.83 18.33
CA SER A 147 3.93 31.18 17.06
C SER A 147 5.24 30.80 16.39
N MET A 148 5.20 29.72 15.60
CA MET A 148 6.30 29.40 14.67
C MET A 148 6.56 30.61 13.75
N GLU A 149 7.79 30.72 13.25
CA GLU A 149 8.11 31.76 12.28
C GLU A 149 7.44 31.44 10.95
N GLU A 150 6.41 32.20 10.61
CA GLU A 150 5.59 32.04 9.40
C GLU A 150 5.62 33.32 8.56
N PHE A 151 5.63 33.15 7.25
CA PHE A 151 5.47 34.26 6.30
C PHE A 151 4.80 33.81 5.01
N ASP A 152 4.12 34.75 4.36
CA ASP A 152 3.49 34.54 3.06
C ASP A 152 4.38 35.16 1.96
N GLU A 153 4.52 34.46 0.84
CA GLU A 153 5.19 34.95 -0.36
C GLU A 153 4.25 34.86 -1.56
N THR A 154 4.28 35.89 -2.40
CA THR A 154 3.55 35.91 -3.66
C THR A 154 4.46 35.44 -4.78
N SER A 155 4.13 34.28 -5.37
CA SER A 155 4.83 33.74 -6.53
C SER A 155 4.57 34.52 -7.82
N GLY A 156 5.38 34.28 -8.83
CA GLY A 156 5.30 34.99 -10.12
C GLY A 156 3.98 34.80 -10.89
N ASP A 157 3.22 33.77 -10.62
CA ASP A 157 1.89 33.50 -11.17
C ASP A 157 0.75 34.18 -10.38
N GLY A 158 1.10 34.83 -9.25
CA GLY A 158 0.16 35.49 -8.34
C GLY A 158 -0.45 34.58 -7.29
N SER A 159 -0.01 33.31 -7.18
CA SER A 159 -0.35 32.49 -6.03
C SER A 159 0.37 33.00 -4.77
N ILE A 160 -0.25 32.82 -3.60
CA ILE A 160 0.33 33.21 -2.31
C ILE A 160 0.60 31.92 -1.54
N ILE A 161 1.85 31.68 -1.18
CA ILE A 161 2.28 30.47 -0.49
C ILE A 161 2.72 30.84 0.92
N ARG A 162 2.24 30.08 1.90
CA ARG A 162 2.61 30.23 3.31
C ARG A 162 3.68 29.21 3.68
N TYR A 163 4.72 29.71 4.31
CA TYR A 163 5.87 28.94 4.76
C TYR A 163 6.04 29.04 6.26
N VAL A 164 6.62 27.99 6.83
CA VAL A 164 7.11 27.95 8.21
C VAL A 164 8.56 27.52 8.23
N VAL A 165 9.34 28.12 9.14
CA VAL A 165 10.75 27.80 9.33
C VAL A 165 10.89 26.56 10.20
N ILE A 166 11.62 25.53 9.71
CA ILE A 166 11.95 24.31 10.42
C ILE A 166 13.48 24.12 10.35
N GLY A 167 14.17 24.45 11.44
CA GLY A 167 15.64 24.47 11.39
C GLY A 167 16.18 25.45 10.36
N ASP A 168 16.99 24.97 9.42
CA ASP A 168 17.59 25.76 8.36
C ASP A 168 16.80 25.72 7.04
N SER A 169 15.60 25.17 7.03
CA SER A 169 14.78 25.00 5.83
C SER A 169 13.35 25.48 6.01
N LEU A 170 12.61 25.50 4.91
CA LEU A 170 11.20 25.89 4.87
C LEU A 170 10.31 24.69 4.59
N MET A 171 9.17 24.66 5.27
CA MET A 171 8.05 23.78 4.96
C MET A 171 6.85 24.64 4.51
N VAL A 172 6.19 24.23 3.41
CA VAL A 172 4.94 24.83 2.96
C VAL A 172 3.83 24.36 3.86
N VAL A 173 3.06 25.28 4.45
CA VAL A 173 1.92 24.97 5.32
C VAL A 173 0.58 25.43 4.77
N GLY A 174 0.56 26.01 3.56
CA GLY A 174 -0.67 26.40 2.89
C GLY A 174 -0.45 27.39 1.78
N GLY A 175 -1.54 27.82 1.18
CA GLY A 175 -1.51 28.88 0.16
C GLY A 175 -2.86 29.13 -0.49
N THR A 176 -2.91 30.24 -1.23
CA THR A 176 -4.05 30.63 -2.06
C THR A 176 -3.61 30.54 -3.52
N PRO A 177 -4.33 29.84 -4.39
CA PRO A 177 -3.97 29.74 -5.80
C PRO A 177 -4.13 31.10 -6.49
N SER A 178 -3.45 31.26 -7.62
CA SER A 178 -3.67 32.34 -8.56
C SER A 178 -5.09 32.29 -9.17
N LYS A 179 -5.46 33.30 -9.96
CA LYS A 179 -6.81 33.39 -10.55
C LYS A 179 -7.15 32.23 -11.50
N ASP A 180 -6.17 31.59 -12.11
CA ASP A 180 -6.33 30.41 -12.98
C ASP A 180 -6.25 29.08 -12.24
N GLY A 181 -6.15 29.13 -10.91
CA GLY A 181 -6.06 27.94 -10.06
C GLY A 181 -4.66 27.36 -9.92
N SER A 182 -3.62 28.06 -10.37
CA SER A 182 -2.24 27.61 -10.25
C SER A 182 -1.67 27.87 -8.85
N VAL A 183 -0.83 26.96 -8.39
CA VAL A 183 -0.01 27.07 -7.17
C VAL A 183 1.43 26.79 -7.57
N THR A 184 2.31 27.79 -7.47
CA THR A 184 3.72 27.68 -7.76
C THR A 184 4.55 27.95 -6.51
N ILE A 185 5.24 26.93 -6.02
CA ILE A 185 6.10 26.98 -4.83
C ILE A 185 7.50 27.39 -5.27
N GLY A 186 8.13 28.35 -4.59
CA GLY A 186 9.53 28.73 -4.82
C GLY A 186 10.49 27.65 -4.30
N SER A 187 11.64 27.47 -4.94
CA SER A 187 12.68 26.54 -4.46
C SER A 187 13.46 27.10 -3.28
N GLU A 188 13.62 28.43 -3.26
CA GLU A 188 14.30 29.21 -2.22
C GLU A 188 13.49 30.46 -1.94
N VAL A 189 13.27 30.78 -0.68
CA VAL A 189 12.50 31.91 -0.22
C VAL A 189 13.25 32.57 0.93
N SER A 190 13.51 33.86 0.85
CA SER A 190 14.28 34.62 1.86
C SER A 190 15.66 34.01 2.18
N GLY A 191 16.31 33.34 1.23
CA GLY A 191 17.62 32.72 1.39
C GLY A 191 17.57 31.30 2.02
N MET A 192 16.40 30.75 2.27
CA MET A 192 16.20 29.41 2.80
C MET A 192 15.58 28.46 1.75
N GLN A 193 16.05 27.23 1.71
CA GLN A 193 15.54 26.20 0.80
C GLN A 193 14.20 25.66 1.26
N VAL A 194 13.28 25.41 0.31
CA VAL A 194 12.02 24.72 0.58
C VAL A 194 12.24 23.22 0.50
N ALA A 195 12.16 22.53 1.64
CA ALA A 195 12.47 21.10 1.76
C ALA A 195 11.25 20.18 1.69
N SER A 196 10.07 20.66 2.08
CA SER A 196 8.86 19.82 2.10
C SER A 196 7.58 20.62 1.89
N VAL A 197 6.53 19.91 1.44
CA VAL A 197 5.14 20.36 1.52
C VAL A 197 4.53 19.70 2.73
N GLY A 198 4.11 20.51 3.68
CA GLY A 198 3.65 20.07 4.99
C GLY A 198 2.27 19.42 4.98
N PRO A 199 1.88 18.87 6.14
CA PRO A 199 0.58 18.25 6.29
C PRO A 199 -0.56 19.21 5.98
N TYR A 200 -1.58 18.71 5.27
CA TYR A 200 -2.78 19.49 4.89
C TYR A 200 -2.54 20.81 4.16
N ALA A 201 -1.33 21.09 3.66
CA ALA A 201 -0.98 22.39 3.07
C ALA A 201 -2.00 22.88 2.01
N PHE A 202 -2.50 21.96 1.17
CA PHE A 202 -3.49 22.27 0.13
C PHE A 202 -4.74 21.38 0.22
N ALA A 203 -5.01 20.81 1.38
CA ALA A 203 -6.12 19.90 1.59
C ALA A 203 -7.49 20.56 1.49
N GLY A 204 -8.53 19.77 1.28
CA GLY A 204 -9.92 20.11 1.57
C GLY A 204 -10.12 20.46 3.05
N ARG A 205 -11.27 20.98 3.39
CA ARG A 205 -11.59 21.39 4.76
C ARG A 205 -12.72 20.54 5.32
N ASP A 206 -12.72 20.33 6.62
CA ASP A 206 -13.91 19.78 7.27
C ASP A 206 -15.09 20.74 7.12
N SER A 207 -16.30 20.18 6.97
CA SER A 207 -17.53 20.97 7.06
C SER A 207 -17.65 21.64 8.43
N GLU A 208 -18.44 22.71 8.54
CA GLU A 208 -18.63 23.45 9.81
C GLU A 208 -19.09 22.55 10.96
N ASP A 209 -19.77 21.44 10.67
CA ASP A 209 -20.24 20.46 11.65
C ASP A 209 -19.27 19.24 11.81
N GLY A 210 -18.14 19.24 11.09
CA GLY A 210 -17.13 18.17 11.15
C GLY A 210 -17.57 16.83 10.59
N THR A 211 -18.72 16.75 9.88
CA THR A 211 -19.30 15.48 9.41
C THR A 211 -18.82 15.06 8.04
N VAL A 212 -18.34 15.98 7.21
CA VAL A 212 -17.94 15.76 5.82
C VAL A 212 -16.70 16.58 5.48
N VAL A 213 -15.77 16.02 4.71
CA VAL A 213 -14.67 16.80 4.11
C VAL A 213 -15.20 17.53 2.87
N VAL A 214 -15.10 18.85 2.86
CA VAL A 214 -15.42 19.69 1.69
C VAL A 214 -14.21 19.70 0.77
N PRO A 215 -14.32 19.19 -0.48
CA PRO A 215 -13.19 19.16 -1.40
C PRO A 215 -12.68 20.58 -1.72
N ARG A 216 -11.36 20.72 -1.82
CA ARG A 216 -10.75 21.92 -2.35
C ARG A 216 -10.79 21.90 -3.88
N THR A 217 -11.49 22.83 -4.49
CA THR A 217 -11.72 22.87 -5.95
C THR A 217 -11.07 24.06 -6.65
N ASP A 218 -10.51 24.98 -5.90
CA ASP A 218 -9.86 26.21 -6.41
C ASP A 218 -8.42 25.98 -6.88
N VAL A 219 -7.74 24.93 -6.39
CA VAL A 219 -6.42 24.51 -6.85
C VAL A 219 -6.58 23.57 -8.05
N LYS A 220 -6.10 24.02 -9.23
CA LYS A 220 -6.16 23.28 -10.48
C LYS A 220 -4.82 22.68 -10.89
N LYS A 221 -3.75 23.41 -10.62
CA LYS A 221 -2.38 23.00 -10.96
C LYS A 221 -1.45 23.28 -9.79
N ALA A 222 -0.51 22.39 -9.54
CA ALA A 222 0.53 22.62 -8.56
C ALA A 222 1.91 22.38 -9.18
N THR A 223 2.86 23.26 -8.90
CA THR A 223 4.27 23.10 -9.29
C THR A 223 5.12 23.06 -8.04
N ILE A 224 5.71 21.90 -7.78
CA ILE A 224 6.60 21.67 -6.66
C ILE A 224 8.04 21.85 -7.19
N PRO A 225 8.86 22.68 -6.57
CA PRO A 225 10.21 22.98 -7.10
C PRO A 225 11.23 21.90 -6.77
N GLU A 226 12.36 21.94 -7.48
CA GLU A 226 13.56 21.19 -7.08
C GLU A 226 14.03 21.62 -5.68
N GLY A 227 14.52 20.65 -4.90
CA GLY A 227 14.87 20.82 -3.49
C GLY A 227 13.82 20.25 -2.54
N VAL A 228 12.56 20.18 -2.95
CA VAL A 228 11.55 19.49 -2.16
C VAL A 228 11.76 17.97 -2.26
N GLU A 229 11.93 17.32 -1.12
CA GLU A 229 12.19 15.88 -1.00
C GLU A 229 10.97 15.10 -0.49
N VAL A 230 10.07 15.76 0.26
CA VAL A 230 8.94 15.09 0.94
C VAL A 230 7.64 15.84 0.68
N LEU A 231 6.64 15.11 0.19
CA LEU A 231 5.22 15.50 0.31
C LEU A 231 4.68 14.80 1.54
N ARG A 232 4.36 15.60 2.56
CA ARG A 232 3.92 15.07 3.84
C ARG A 232 2.46 14.61 3.79
N GLU A 233 2.04 13.98 4.85
CA GLU A 233 0.73 13.36 4.99
C GLU A 233 -0.39 14.34 4.63
N ARG A 234 -1.33 13.88 3.81
CA ARG A 234 -2.52 14.66 3.42
C ARG A 234 -2.24 16.03 2.80
N SER A 235 -1.03 16.26 2.27
CA SER A 235 -0.65 17.59 1.72
C SER A 235 -1.61 18.14 0.67
N PHE A 236 -2.23 17.27 -0.15
CA PHE A 236 -3.29 17.59 -1.13
C PHE A 236 -4.58 16.77 -0.90
N TYR A 237 -4.83 16.33 0.33
CA TYR A 237 -6.00 15.53 0.71
C TYR A 237 -7.30 16.20 0.30
N TYR A 238 -8.20 15.49 -0.40
CA TYR A 238 -9.44 16.02 -0.95
C TYR A 238 -9.26 17.30 -1.79
N CYS A 239 -8.14 17.48 -2.45
CA CYS A 239 -7.93 18.52 -3.43
C CYS A 239 -8.59 18.11 -4.76
N GLY A 240 -9.93 18.02 -4.74
CA GLY A 240 -10.73 17.44 -5.82
C GLY A 240 -10.64 18.18 -7.14
N GLY A 241 -10.25 19.45 -7.12
CA GLY A 241 -10.05 20.27 -8.31
C GLY A 241 -8.66 20.14 -8.96
N LEU A 242 -7.70 19.47 -8.32
CA LEU A 242 -6.34 19.35 -8.82
C LEU A 242 -6.30 18.48 -10.10
N GLU A 243 -6.01 19.09 -11.23
CA GLU A 243 -5.92 18.43 -12.54
C GLU A 243 -4.51 17.89 -12.84
N SER A 244 -3.48 18.63 -12.42
CA SER A 244 -2.10 18.24 -12.64
C SER A 244 -1.15 18.70 -11.56
N ILE A 245 -0.08 17.93 -11.34
CA ILE A 245 0.99 18.28 -10.42
C ILE A 245 2.35 18.01 -11.04
N GLY A 246 3.20 19.07 -11.09
CA GLY A 246 4.62 18.93 -11.42
C GLY A 246 5.41 18.59 -10.17
N MET A 247 5.89 17.35 -10.08
CA MET A 247 6.74 16.88 -9.00
C MET A 247 8.21 16.96 -9.41
N PRO A 248 9.13 17.41 -8.51
CA PRO A 248 10.54 17.57 -8.82
C PRO A 248 11.30 16.25 -8.86
N SER A 249 12.46 16.25 -9.52
CA SER A 249 13.33 15.07 -9.54
C SER A 249 14.05 14.82 -8.20
N SER A 250 14.02 15.76 -7.28
CA SER A 250 14.51 15.64 -5.90
C SER A 250 13.58 14.85 -4.98
N LEU A 251 12.30 14.70 -5.35
CA LEU A 251 11.29 14.05 -4.51
C LEU A 251 11.63 12.57 -4.25
N THR A 252 11.68 12.20 -2.98
CA THR A 252 12.00 10.85 -2.51
C THR A 252 10.81 10.15 -1.86
N THR A 253 9.86 10.94 -1.32
CA THR A 253 8.81 10.44 -0.45
C THR A 253 7.48 11.11 -0.71
N ILE A 254 6.43 10.30 -0.89
CA ILE A 254 5.03 10.71 -0.91
C ILE A 254 4.36 9.99 0.27
N MET A 255 4.03 10.75 1.32
CA MET A 255 3.49 10.22 2.57
C MET A 255 2.00 9.82 2.44
N ASP A 256 1.43 9.33 3.54
CA ASP A 256 0.08 8.81 3.62
C ASP A 256 -0.96 9.83 3.17
N GLU A 257 -1.94 9.34 2.39
CA GLU A 257 -3.09 10.11 1.92
C GLU A 257 -2.77 11.43 1.19
N SER A 258 -1.51 11.65 0.75
CA SER A 258 -1.07 12.93 0.17
C SER A 258 -1.96 13.43 -0.97
N PHE A 259 -2.46 12.54 -1.83
CA PHE A 259 -3.36 12.85 -2.94
C PHE A 259 -4.71 12.13 -2.84
N ARG A 260 -5.09 11.65 -1.66
CA ARG A 260 -6.38 10.96 -1.51
C ARG A 260 -7.54 11.87 -1.93
N ALA A 261 -8.40 11.35 -2.78
CA ALA A 261 -9.57 12.02 -3.35
C ALA A 261 -9.24 13.28 -4.19
N CYS A 262 -8.08 13.34 -4.83
CA CYS A 262 -7.80 14.26 -5.94
C CYS A 262 -8.52 13.75 -7.20
N SER A 263 -9.85 13.89 -7.25
CA SER A 263 -10.70 13.23 -8.25
C SER A 263 -10.45 13.68 -9.69
N ASP A 264 -10.05 14.93 -9.91
CA ASP A 264 -9.79 15.50 -11.24
C ASP A 264 -8.35 15.30 -11.72
N LEU A 265 -7.49 14.64 -10.91
CA LEU A 265 -6.06 14.45 -11.20
C LEU A 265 -5.86 13.53 -12.41
N VAL A 266 -5.34 14.10 -13.50
CA VAL A 266 -5.06 13.37 -14.76
C VAL A 266 -3.58 13.27 -15.09
N ASP A 267 -2.73 14.09 -14.47
CA ASP A 267 -1.27 14.07 -14.68
C ASP A 267 -0.54 14.15 -13.34
N ALA A 268 -0.02 13.01 -12.91
CA ALA A 268 0.77 12.85 -11.69
C ALA A 268 1.88 11.82 -11.93
N ARG A 269 2.97 12.27 -12.55
CA ARG A 269 4.14 11.42 -12.80
C ARG A 269 4.95 11.28 -11.52
N ILE A 270 5.08 10.04 -11.03
CA ILE A 270 5.93 9.73 -9.87
C ILE A 270 7.40 9.82 -10.30
N PRO A 271 8.21 10.71 -9.68
CA PRO A 271 9.62 10.87 -10.05
C PRO A 271 10.47 9.63 -9.75
N SER A 272 11.57 9.49 -10.53
CA SER A 272 12.43 8.30 -10.48
C SER A 272 13.31 8.17 -9.23
N LYS A 273 13.26 9.11 -8.29
CA LYS A 273 13.91 8.99 -6.98
C LYS A 273 12.93 8.62 -5.86
N VAL A 274 11.63 8.65 -6.13
CA VAL A 274 10.64 8.26 -5.11
C VAL A 274 10.87 6.81 -4.72
N SER A 275 11.08 6.60 -3.43
CA SER A 275 11.32 5.28 -2.83
C SER A 275 10.15 4.80 -1.97
N TYR A 276 9.29 5.71 -1.54
CA TYR A 276 8.18 5.46 -0.64
C TYR A 276 6.88 6.09 -1.15
N LEU A 277 5.83 5.27 -1.24
CA LEU A 277 4.45 5.68 -1.51
C LEU A 277 3.61 5.24 -0.32
N GLY A 278 3.07 6.20 0.44
CA GLY A 278 2.34 5.96 1.68
C GLY A 278 0.98 5.29 1.51
N PHE A 279 0.39 4.95 2.66
CA PHE A 279 -0.97 4.44 2.80
C PHE A 279 -1.98 5.35 2.09
N GLU A 280 -2.84 4.76 1.24
CA GLU A 280 -3.89 5.48 0.49
C GLU A 280 -3.43 6.76 -0.24
N SER A 281 -2.14 6.86 -0.57
CA SER A 281 -1.52 8.11 -1.08
C SER A 281 -2.21 8.69 -2.32
N PHE A 282 -2.76 7.85 -3.22
CA PHE A 282 -3.55 8.24 -4.41
C PHE A 282 -4.96 7.62 -4.43
N ARG A 283 -5.48 7.17 -3.28
CA ARG A 283 -6.82 6.60 -3.24
C ARG A 283 -7.87 7.57 -3.75
N HIS A 284 -8.83 7.09 -4.53
CA HIS A 284 -9.89 7.91 -5.16
C HIS A 284 -9.39 8.99 -6.14
N CYS A 285 -8.22 8.85 -6.74
CA CYS A 285 -7.82 9.65 -7.91
C CYS A 285 -8.52 9.09 -9.16
N THR A 286 -9.82 9.36 -9.26
CA THR A 286 -10.72 8.68 -10.21
C THR A 286 -10.51 9.05 -11.67
N SER A 287 -9.75 10.10 -11.98
CA SER A 287 -9.44 10.56 -13.34
C SER A 287 -8.05 10.19 -13.84
N LEU A 288 -7.20 9.56 -13.01
CA LEU A 288 -5.87 9.09 -13.44
C LEU A 288 -6.00 8.07 -14.56
N PRO A 289 -5.36 8.30 -15.75
CA PRO A 289 -5.48 7.40 -16.90
C PRO A 289 -4.54 6.18 -16.80
N SER A 290 -3.46 6.29 -16.07
CA SER A 290 -2.47 5.23 -15.89
C SER A 290 -1.66 5.40 -14.62
N ILE A 291 -1.12 4.29 -14.12
CA ILE A 291 -0.19 4.26 -12.98
C ILE A 291 1.14 3.69 -13.48
N SER A 292 2.23 4.44 -13.23
CA SER A 292 3.59 4.00 -13.50
C SER A 292 4.42 4.18 -12.23
N ILE A 293 4.76 3.07 -11.59
CA ILE A 293 5.58 3.04 -10.38
C ILE A 293 7.03 2.80 -10.81
N PRO A 294 7.96 3.75 -10.56
CA PRO A 294 9.36 3.61 -10.98
C PRO A 294 10.13 2.54 -10.20
N ASP A 295 11.25 2.09 -10.76
CA ASP A 295 12.15 1.08 -10.16
C ASP A 295 12.76 1.52 -8.82
N SER A 296 12.74 2.80 -8.51
CA SER A 296 13.24 3.34 -7.24
C SER A 296 12.33 3.01 -6.05
N VAL A 297 11.03 2.78 -6.29
CA VAL A 297 10.06 2.53 -5.20
C VAL A 297 10.36 1.21 -4.54
N ARG A 298 10.50 1.24 -3.21
CA ARG A 298 10.76 0.09 -2.33
C ARG A 298 9.56 -0.27 -1.48
N PHE A 299 8.69 0.69 -1.25
CA PHE A 299 7.50 0.51 -0.43
C PHE A 299 6.28 1.18 -1.10
N ILE A 300 5.17 0.46 -1.08
CA ILE A 300 3.85 0.96 -1.45
C ILE A 300 2.90 0.62 -0.30
N GLY A 301 2.18 1.62 0.22
CA GLY A 301 1.23 1.45 1.31
C GLY A 301 -0.06 0.76 0.89
N GLU A 302 -0.78 0.21 1.87
CA GLU A 302 -2.11 -0.36 1.66
C GLU A 302 -3.03 0.64 0.97
N GLY A 303 -3.76 0.18 -0.02
CA GLY A 303 -4.74 1.00 -0.74
C GLY A 303 -4.18 2.19 -1.51
N ALA A 304 -2.87 2.26 -1.76
CA ALA A 304 -2.22 3.45 -2.34
C ALA A 304 -2.92 3.99 -3.59
N PHE A 305 -3.44 3.13 -4.47
CA PHE A 305 -4.19 3.50 -5.68
C PHE A 305 -5.61 2.93 -5.70
N LYS A 306 -6.17 2.62 -4.52
CA LYS A 306 -7.52 2.08 -4.42
C LYS A 306 -8.56 3.03 -5.00
N VAL A 307 -9.48 2.50 -5.84
CA VAL A 307 -10.56 3.26 -6.51
C VAL A 307 -10.06 4.30 -7.53
N CYS A 308 -8.90 4.08 -8.15
CA CYS A 308 -8.47 4.84 -9.33
C CYS A 308 -9.19 4.29 -10.57
N SER A 309 -10.49 4.59 -10.70
CA SER A 309 -11.41 3.89 -11.60
C SER A 309 -11.20 4.13 -13.08
N ALA A 310 -10.51 5.21 -13.49
CA ALA A 310 -10.19 5.52 -14.89
C ALA A 310 -8.84 4.92 -15.35
N VAL A 311 -8.07 4.31 -14.46
CA VAL A 311 -6.76 3.74 -14.79
C VAL A 311 -6.94 2.58 -15.79
N GLU A 312 -6.35 2.73 -16.97
CA GLU A 312 -6.35 1.69 -18.02
C GLU A 312 -5.13 0.76 -17.95
N ARG A 313 -3.99 1.26 -17.49
CA ARG A 313 -2.73 0.51 -17.40
C ARG A 313 -2.03 0.73 -16.07
N ILE A 314 -1.51 -0.35 -15.52
CA ILE A 314 -0.70 -0.36 -14.30
C ILE A 314 0.66 -0.95 -14.64
N SER A 315 1.73 -0.21 -14.35
CA SER A 315 3.11 -0.67 -14.49
C SER A 315 3.81 -0.53 -13.14
N VAL A 316 4.30 -1.63 -12.62
CA VAL A 316 5.04 -1.72 -11.36
C VAL A 316 6.51 -2.00 -11.68
N GLY A 317 7.39 -1.11 -11.24
CA GLY A 317 8.83 -1.23 -11.45
C GLY A 317 9.50 -2.37 -10.66
N ASP A 318 10.75 -2.67 -10.99
CA ASP A 318 11.52 -3.79 -10.42
C ASP A 318 11.99 -3.56 -8.97
N GLY A 319 11.68 -2.40 -8.36
CA GLY A 319 12.12 -2.05 -7.00
C GLY A 319 11.32 -2.68 -5.87
N LEU A 320 10.04 -3.00 -6.11
CA LEU A 320 9.15 -3.55 -5.10
C LEU A 320 9.35 -5.06 -4.92
N GLN A 321 9.35 -5.51 -3.68
CA GLN A 321 9.32 -6.94 -3.31
C GLN A 321 7.89 -7.42 -3.01
N SER A 322 6.99 -6.52 -2.64
CA SER A 322 5.60 -6.85 -2.33
C SER A 322 4.66 -5.80 -2.90
N ILE A 323 3.55 -6.23 -3.48
CA ILE A 323 2.40 -5.36 -3.73
C ILE A 323 1.54 -5.40 -2.48
N ALA A 324 1.28 -4.23 -1.89
CA ALA A 324 0.53 -4.13 -0.64
C ALA A 324 -0.95 -4.55 -0.80
N ASP A 325 -1.59 -4.82 0.33
CA ASP A 325 -3.01 -5.11 0.40
C ASP A 325 -3.82 -3.95 -0.19
N TRP A 326 -4.88 -4.24 -0.94
CA TRP A 326 -5.77 -3.27 -1.56
C TRP A 326 -5.11 -2.28 -2.53
N ALA A 327 -3.81 -2.37 -2.84
CA ALA A 327 -3.03 -1.33 -3.54
C ALA A 327 -3.70 -0.80 -4.82
N PHE A 328 -4.27 -1.67 -5.65
CA PHE A 328 -4.95 -1.35 -6.92
C PHE A 328 -6.42 -1.79 -6.95
N ALA A 329 -7.01 -2.05 -5.78
CA ALA A 329 -8.40 -2.50 -5.73
C ALA A 329 -9.36 -1.48 -6.35
N TYR A 330 -10.37 -1.98 -7.07
CA TYR A 330 -11.36 -1.16 -7.77
C TYR A 330 -10.81 -0.26 -8.89
N CYS A 331 -9.63 -0.58 -9.45
CA CYS A 331 -9.18 0.00 -10.71
C CYS A 331 -9.94 -0.66 -11.88
N GLY A 332 -11.25 -0.36 -11.96
CA GLY A 332 -12.18 -1.11 -12.80
C GLY A 332 -11.95 -0.99 -14.31
N ALA A 333 -11.29 0.07 -14.79
CA ALA A 333 -10.93 0.26 -16.19
C ALA A 333 -9.59 -0.39 -16.58
N ALA A 334 -8.79 -0.89 -15.61
CA ALA A 334 -7.48 -1.47 -15.88
C ALA A 334 -7.61 -2.70 -16.78
N VAL A 335 -6.99 -2.66 -17.97
CA VAL A 335 -7.03 -3.76 -18.96
C VAL A 335 -5.80 -4.67 -18.87
N SER A 336 -4.69 -4.14 -18.33
CA SER A 336 -3.44 -4.89 -18.16
C SER A 336 -2.64 -4.39 -16.96
N VAL A 337 -1.87 -5.30 -16.39
CA VAL A 337 -0.88 -5.01 -15.36
C VAL A 337 0.47 -5.61 -15.75
N GLU A 338 1.52 -4.79 -15.62
CA GLU A 338 2.91 -5.23 -15.70
C GLU A 338 3.50 -5.21 -14.30
N ILE A 339 3.98 -6.36 -13.82
CA ILE A 339 4.50 -6.53 -12.46
C ILE A 339 6.02 -6.70 -12.53
N GLY A 340 6.74 -5.90 -11.73
CA GLY A 340 8.20 -5.92 -11.65
C GLY A 340 8.77 -7.27 -11.22
N LYS A 341 9.97 -7.60 -11.72
CA LYS A 341 10.58 -8.93 -11.57
C LYS A 341 11.04 -9.28 -10.16
N SER A 342 11.12 -8.29 -9.27
CA SER A 342 11.51 -8.50 -7.87
C SER A 342 10.32 -8.77 -6.94
N VAL A 343 9.08 -8.71 -7.45
CA VAL A 343 7.90 -8.93 -6.63
C VAL A 343 7.79 -10.39 -6.24
N GLU A 344 7.82 -10.67 -4.94
CA GLU A 344 7.69 -11.99 -4.35
C GLU A 344 6.28 -12.24 -3.78
N GLN A 345 5.54 -11.18 -3.45
CA GLN A 345 4.23 -11.28 -2.81
C GLN A 345 3.20 -10.37 -3.48
N ILE A 346 2.03 -10.94 -3.76
CA ILE A 346 0.83 -10.21 -4.18
C ILE A 346 -0.08 -10.12 -2.96
N GLY A 347 -0.28 -8.93 -2.43
CA GLY A 347 -1.04 -8.68 -1.20
C GLY A 347 -2.53 -9.03 -1.29
N ALA A 348 -3.18 -9.07 -0.13
CA ALA A 348 -4.61 -9.37 -0.06
C ALA A 348 -5.43 -8.28 -0.78
N SER A 349 -6.42 -8.70 -1.56
CA SER A 349 -7.31 -7.80 -2.31
C SER A 349 -6.60 -6.77 -3.20
N SER A 350 -5.32 -6.96 -3.53
CA SER A 350 -4.50 -5.96 -4.23
C SER A 350 -5.07 -5.54 -5.59
N PHE A 351 -5.73 -6.44 -6.32
CA PHE A 351 -6.45 -6.19 -7.59
C PHE A 351 -7.94 -6.53 -7.48
N TYR A 352 -8.52 -6.45 -6.27
CA TYR A 352 -9.93 -6.74 -6.04
C TYR A 352 -10.83 -5.92 -6.95
N SER A 353 -11.74 -6.56 -7.68
CA SER A 353 -12.70 -5.91 -8.61
C SER A 353 -12.04 -5.03 -9.69
N CYS A 354 -10.88 -5.42 -10.22
CA CYS A 354 -10.34 -4.89 -11.47
C CYS A 354 -11.09 -5.55 -12.65
N THR A 355 -12.34 -5.16 -12.84
CA THR A 355 -13.31 -5.89 -13.68
C THR A 355 -12.95 -5.95 -15.17
N SER A 356 -12.19 -4.99 -15.69
CA SER A 356 -11.70 -4.96 -17.08
C SER A 356 -10.35 -5.65 -17.29
N LEU A 357 -9.71 -6.16 -16.22
CA LEU A 357 -8.38 -6.77 -16.31
C LEU A 357 -8.44 -8.05 -17.12
N GLY A 358 -8.00 -7.95 -18.40
CA GLY A 358 -8.07 -9.05 -19.36
C GLY A 358 -6.91 -10.02 -19.27
N SER A 359 -5.75 -9.55 -18.81
CA SER A 359 -4.55 -10.38 -18.68
C SER A 359 -3.66 -9.96 -17.51
N ALA A 360 -3.00 -10.95 -16.88
CA ALA A 360 -1.97 -10.72 -15.89
C ALA A 360 -0.84 -11.75 -16.07
N SER A 361 0.42 -11.28 -16.05
CA SER A 361 1.59 -12.14 -16.06
C SER A 361 2.39 -11.89 -14.79
N LEU A 362 2.32 -12.83 -13.86
CA LEU A 362 3.10 -12.79 -12.63
C LEU A 362 4.54 -13.22 -12.93
N PRO A 363 5.55 -12.47 -12.49
CA PRO A 363 6.95 -12.85 -12.68
C PRO A 363 7.29 -14.13 -11.90
N ASP A 364 8.37 -14.79 -12.32
CA ASP A 364 8.80 -16.04 -11.71
C ASP A 364 9.17 -15.90 -10.22
N SER A 365 9.51 -14.70 -9.77
CA SER A 365 9.81 -14.38 -8.36
C SER A 365 8.61 -14.50 -7.41
N VAL A 366 7.37 -14.43 -7.92
CA VAL A 366 6.17 -14.45 -7.05
C VAL A 366 6.03 -15.80 -6.36
N ARG A 367 6.05 -15.78 -5.03
CA ARG A 367 5.90 -16.97 -4.15
C ARG A 367 4.50 -17.09 -3.58
N SER A 368 3.81 -15.97 -3.36
CA SER A 368 2.49 -15.99 -2.74
C SER A 368 1.50 -15.03 -3.39
N ILE A 369 0.26 -15.48 -3.50
CA ILE A 369 -0.89 -14.66 -3.90
C ILE A 369 -1.83 -14.61 -2.69
N GLY A 370 -2.13 -13.41 -2.21
CA GLY A 370 -2.94 -13.16 -1.02
C GLY A 370 -4.43 -13.50 -1.18
N ARG A 371 -5.17 -13.42 -0.07
CA ARG A 371 -6.62 -13.55 -0.04
C ARG A 371 -7.27 -12.53 -0.97
N ASP A 372 -8.28 -12.95 -1.75
CA ASP A 372 -9.07 -12.08 -2.63
C ASP A 372 -8.24 -11.25 -3.64
N ALA A 373 -6.96 -11.58 -3.87
CA ALA A 373 -6.03 -10.74 -4.63
C ALA A 373 -6.57 -10.32 -6.02
N PHE A 374 -7.20 -11.23 -6.76
CA PHE A 374 -7.84 -11.00 -8.06
C PHE A 374 -9.35 -11.32 -8.01
N TYR A 375 -9.99 -11.15 -6.85
CA TYR A 375 -11.42 -11.37 -6.70
C TYR A 375 -12.22 -10.51 -7.68
N SER A 376 -13.14 -11.12 -8.45
CA SER A 376 -13.99 -10.45 -9.44
C SER A 376 -13.22 -9.69 -10.54
N CYS A 377 -12.04 -10.15 -10.93
CA CYS A 377 -11.41 -9.74 -12.19
C CYS A 377 -12.12 -10.46 -13.35
N SER A 378 -13.38 -10.08 -13.59
CA SER A 378 -14.32 -10.84 -14.41
C SER A 378 -13.92 -10.98 -15.89
N SER A 379 -13.13 -10.05 -16.44
CA SER A 379 -12.63 -10.09 -17.80
C SER A 379 -11.29 -10.84 -17.96
N MET A 380 -10.74 -11.43 -16.88
CA MET A 380 -9.47 -12.16 -16.91
C MET A 380 -9.57 -13.38 -17.82
N ARG A 381 -8.83 -13.38 -18.94
CA ARG A 381 -8.76 -14.49 -19.90
C ARG A 381 -7.42 -15.18 -19.86
N ASP A 382 -6.35 -14.38 -19.76
CA ASP A 382 -4.98 -14.85 -19.82
C ASP A 382 -4.29 -14.58 -18.46
N LEU A 383 -4.02 -15.66 -17.74
CA LEU A 383 -3.29 -15.60 -16.48
C LEU A 383 -2.06 -16.49 -16.56
N ARG A 384 -0.88 -15.89 -16.42
CA ARG A 384 0.37 -16.63 -16.26
C ARG A 384 0.84 -16.52 -14.82
N LEU A 385 1.02 -17.66 -14.17
CA LEU A 385 1.62 -17.77 -12.84
C LEU A 385 3.13 -17.96 -12.95
N GLY A 386 3.88 -17.29 -12.08
CA GLY A 386 5.35 -17.44 -12.00
C GLY A 386 5.77 -18.81 -11.48
N SER A 387 6.95 -19.27 -11.91
CA SER A 387 7.44 -20.63 -11.61
C SER A 387 7.76 -20.89 -10.13
N ASP A 388 8.00 -19.85 -9.34
CA ASP A 388 8.33 -19.94 -7.92
C ASP A 388 7.10 -19.87 -6.99
N LEU A 389 5.89 -19.81 -7.56
CA LEU A 389 4.65 -19.71 -6.78
C LEU A 389 4.47 -20.94 -5.88
N GLU A 390 4.28 -20.70 -4.60
CA GLU A 390 4.10 -21.71 -3.55
C GLU A 390 2.67 -21.73 -2.99
N THR A 391 2.02 -20.55 -2.90
CA THR A 391 0.70 -20.45 -2.26
C THR A 391 -0.28 -19.60 -3.04
N ILE A 392 -1.52 -20.08 -3.16
CA ILE A 392 -2.67 -19.34 -3.70
C ILE A 392 -3.67 -19.14 -2.57
N GLY A 393 -3.97 -17.90 -2.23
CA GLY A 393 -4.79 -17.52 -1.09
C GLY A 393 -6.28 -17.85 -1.23
N VAL A 394 -7.00 -17.68 -0.13
CA VAL A 394 -8.46 -17.85 -0.06
C VAL A 394 -9.12 -16.89 -1.06
N GLN A 395 -10.01 -17.42 -1.92
CA GLN A 395 -10.76 -16.64 -2.92
C GLN A 395 -9.89 -15.84 -3.91
N ALA A 396 -8.61 -16.17 -4.06
CA ALA A 396 -7.65 -15.35 -4.81
C ALA A 396 -8.12 -14.98 -6.23
N PHE A 397 -8.77 -15.91 -6.94
CA PHE A 397 -9.30 -15.74 -8.30
C PHE A 397 -10.81 -15.93 -8.38
N ARG A 398 -11.52 -15.84 -7.25
CA ARG A 398 -12.96 -16.03 -7.24
C ARG A 398 -13.65 -15.04 -8.15
N GLY A 399 -14.52 -15.54 -9.04
CA GLY A 399 -15.29 -14.70 -9.97
C GLY A 399 -14.49 -14.17 -11.16
N CYS A 400 -13.32 -14.76 -11.48
CA CYS A 400 -12.65 -14.55 -12.78
C CYS A 400 -13.41 -15.31 -13.87
N SER A 401 -14.60 -14.80 -14.22
CA SER A 401 -15.60 -15.54 -14.99
C SER A 401 -15.21 -15.84 -16.44
N GLU A 402 -14.27 -15.08 -17.03
CA GLU A 402 -13.78 -15.32 -18.39
C GLU A 402 -12.49 -16.14 -18.45
N LEU A 403 -11.92 -16.56 -17.30
CA LEU A 403 -10.74 -17.42 -17.25
C LEU A 403 -11.13 -18.85 -17.65
N SER A 404 -10.67 -19.29 -18.83
CA SER A 404 -11.09 -20.58 -19.42
C SER A 404 -10.13 -21.74 -19.08
N SER A 405 -8.86 -21.44 -18.84
CA SER A 405 -7.86 -22.44 -18.48
C SER A 405 -6.73 -21.83 -17.65
N LEU A 406 -6.04 -22.66 -16.88
CA LEU A 406 -4.89 -22.21 -16.08
C LEU A 406 -3.87 -23.32 -15.94
N THR A 407 -2.58 -22.97 -16.02
CA THR A 407 -1.49 -23.85 -15.61
C THR A 407 -0.92 -23.39 -14.27
N VAL A 408 -0.99 -24.28 -13.28
CA VAL A 408 -0.45 -24.05 -11.92
C VAL A 408 0.95 -24.65 -11.86
N PRO A 409 1.99 -23.86 -11.49
CA PRO A 409 3.38 -24.31 -11.47
C PRO A 409 3.63 -25.38 -10.38
N SER A 410 4.74 -26.11 -10.54
CA SER A 410 5.04 -27.32 -9.75
C SER A 410 5.35 -27.05 -8.27
N LYS A 411 5.70 -25.82 -7.90
CA LYS A 411 6.03 -25.46 -6.51
C LYS A 411 4.80 -25.14 -5.64
N VAL A 412 3.59 -25.08 -6.24
CA VAL A 412 2.38 -24.78 -5.46
C VAL A 412 2.05 -25.90 -4.50
N VAL A 413 2.10 -25.61 -3.21
CA VAL A 413 1.83 -26.57 -2.12
C VAL A 413 0.47 -26.33 -1.45
N SER A 414 -0.16 -25.17 -1.66
CA SER A 414 -1.48 -24.90 -1.09
C SER A 414 -2.35 -24.00 -1.98
N VAL A 415 -3.65 -24.31 -2.01
CA VAL A 415 -4.69 -23.54 -2.70
C VAL A 415 -5.83 -23.30 -1.71
N GLY A 416 -6.10 -22.06 -1.40
CA GLY A 416 -7.05 -21.64 -0.37
C GLY A 416 -8.51 -21.91 -0.71
N ASP A 417 -9.38 -21.78 0.30
CA ASP A 417 -10.84 -21.93 0.16
C ASP A 417 -11.36 -21.08 -0.99
N ARG A 418 -12.17 -21.68 -1.88
CA ARG A 418 -12.86 -21.01 -2.99
C ARG A 418 -11.93 -20.22 -3.92
N ALA A 419 -10.66 -20.61 -4.03
CA ALA A 419 -9.65 -19.86 -4.79
C ALA A 419 -10.06 -19.61 -6.24
N PHE A 420 -10.74 -20.55 -6.88
CA PHE A 420 -11.24 -20.49 -8.26
C PHE A 420 -12.77 -20.62 -8.33
N ALA A 421 -13.50 -20.37 -7.25
CA ALA A 421 -14.94 -20.44 -7.25
C ALA A 421 -15.56 -19.39 -8.18
N TYR A 422 -16.62 -19.77 -8.91
CA TYR A 422 -17.32 -18.90 -9.88
C TYR A 422 -16.45 -18.44 -11.05
N CYS A 423 -15.43 -19.20 -11.44
CA CYS A 423 -14.72 -19.06 -12.71
C CYS A 423 -15.49 -19.75 -13.82
N SER A 424 -16.67 -19.24 -14.14
CA SER A 424 -17.71 -19.95 -14.93
C SER A 424 -17.30 -20.36 -16.34
N SER A 425 -16.23 -19.84 -16.90
CA SER A 425 -15.65 -20.25 -18.17
C SER A 425 -14.50 -21.26 -18.03
N MET A 426 -14.10 -21.61 -16.80
CA MET A 426 -12.96 -22.51 -16.57
C MET A 426 -13.35 -23.94 -16.93
N GLU A 427 -12.74 -24.45 -18.02
CA GLU A 427 -12.90 -25.81 -18.48
C GLU A 427 -11.80 -26.71 -17.95
N ASP A 428 -10.55 -26.21 -17.94
CA ASP A 428 -9.36 -26.99 -17.61
C ASP A 428 -8.43 -26.26 -16.64
N ILE A 429 -7.92 -26.97 -15.64
CA ILE A 429 -6.81 -26.52 -14.81
C ILE A 429 -5.72 -27.60 -14.72
N ARG A 430 -4.47 -27.24 -15.04
CA ARG A 430 -3.35 -28.17 -15.07
C ARG A 430 -2.35 -27.85 -13.96
N PHE A 431 -2.09 -28.85 -13.13
CA PHE A 431 -1.06 -28.79 -12.09
C PHE A 431 0.21 -29.50 -12.57
N LYS A 432 1.35 -28.78 -12.53
CA LYS A 432 2.66 -29.32 -12.93
C LYS A 432 3.41 -29.99 -11.77
N GLY A 433 2.86 -30.03 -10.58
CA GLY A 433 3.46 -30.59 -9.36
C GLY A 433 2.57 -31.59 -8.66
N ASP A 434 3.01 -31.97 -7.46
CA ASP A 434 2.23 -32.80 -6.55
C ASP A 434 0.89 -32.13 -6.18
N MET A 435 -0.07 -32.94 -5.75
CA MET A 435 -1.35 -32.44 -5.29
C MET A 435 -1.15 -31.45 -4.12
N PRO A 436 -1.55 -30.19 -4.28
CA PRO A 436 -1.45 -29.23 -3.19
C PRO A 436 -2.49 -29.54 -2.10
N VAL A 437 -2.30 -28.95 -0.91
CA VAL A 437 -3.35 -28.91 0.09
C VAL A 437 -4.46 -27.98 -0.41
N PHE A 438 -5.62 -28.55 -0.71
CA PHE A 438 -6.80 -27.77 -1.12
C PHE A 438 -7.63 -27.32 0.07
N GLY A 439 -8.06 -26.08 0.03
CA GLY A 439 -9.13 -25.56 0.88
C GLY A 439 -10.52 -26.08 0.47
N SER A 440 -11.54 -25.57 1.12
CA SER A 440 -12.93 -25.96 0.86
C SER A 440 -13.47 -25.35 -0.43
N SER A 441 -14.17 -26.14 -1.24
CA SER A 441 -14.94 -25.64 -2.40
C SER A 441 -14.10 -24.80 -3.39
N VAL A 442 -12.88 -25.23 -3.67
CA VAL A 442 -11.92 -24.48 -4.51
C VAL A 442 -12.55 -24.12 -5.86
N PHE A 443 -13.29 -25.04 -6.49
CA PHE A 443 -13.97 -24.90 -7.79
C PHE A 443 -15.50 -24.80 -7.63
N LEU A 444 -16.00 -24.09 -6.63
CA LEU A 444 -17.45 -24.01 -6.35
C LEU A 444 -18.22 -23.39 -7.55
N ASN A 445 -19.24 -24.12 -8.03
CA ASN A 445 -20.08 -23.81 -9.19
C ASN A 445 -19.38 -23.86 -10.56
N ASP A 446 -18.29 -24.61 -10.68
CA ASP A 446 -17.56 -24.77 -11.93
C ASP A 446 -17.37 -26.27 -12.21
N ASP A 447 -17.65 -26.73 -13.44
CA ASP A 447 -17.40 -28.08 -13.92
C ASP A 447 -15.98 -28.15 -14.52
N VAL A 448 -14.94 -28.09 -13.66
CA VAL A 448 -13.53 -27.98 -14.06
C VAL A 448 -12.91 -29.36 -14.19
N VAL A 449 -12.21 -29.60 -15.30
CA VAL A 449 -11.36 -30.77 -15.48
C VAL A 449 -9.98 -30.47 -14.89
N VAL A 450 -9.58 -31.25 -13.90
CA VAL A 450 -8.26 -31.12 -13.28
C VAL A 450 -7.29 -32.07 -14.01
N HIS A 451 -6.13 -31.53 -14.41
CA HIS A 451 -5.05 -32.27 -15.03
C HIS A 451 -3.83 -32.33 -14.12
N CYS A 452 -3.14 -33.46 -14.10
CA CYS A 452 -1.80 -33.57 -13.51
C CYS A 452 -0.87 -34.29 -14.49
N THR A 453 0.44 -34.14 -14.29
CA THR A 453 1.44 -34.83 -15.10
C THR A 453 1.65 -36.27 -14.61
N GLU A 454 2.09 -37.18 -15.50
CA GLU A 454 2.29 -38.59 -15.19
C GLU A 454 3.28 -38.79 -14.02
N SER A 455 4.35 -38.01 -13.97
CA SER A 455 5.35 -38.05 -12.90
C SER A 455 4.81 -37.75 -11.50
N HIS A 456 3.68 -37.02 -11.40
CA HIS A 456 3.05 -36.63 -10.14
C HIS A 456 1.74 -37.37 -9.85
N ALA A 457 1.28 -38.24 -10.75
CA ALA A 457 -0.03 -38.92 -10.65
C ALA A 457 -0.24 -39.69 -9.33
N GLU A 458 0.83 -40.16 -8.70
CA GLU A 458 0.75 -40.87 -7.42
C GLU A 458 0.21 -40.00 -6.29
N SER A 459 0.61 -38.72 -6.25
CA SER A 459 0.14 -37.78 -5.22
C SER A 459 -1.34 -37.38 -5.38
N TRP A 460 -1.93 -37.57 -6.58
CA TRP A 460 -3.30 -37.21 -6.91
C TRP A 460 -4.31 -38.33 -6.68
N LYS A 461 -3.90 -39.50 -6.17
CA LYS A 461 -4.81 -40.63 -5.96
C LYS A 461 -5.95 -40.39 -4.98
N ASP A 462 -5.73 -39.51 -4.01
CA ASP A 462 -6.69 -39.19 -2.95
C ASP A 462 -7.53 -37.95 -3.27
N TYR A 463 -7.42 -37.41 -4.50
CA TYR A 463 -8.25 -36.28 -4.93
C TYR A 463 -9.70 -36.73 -5.11
N ASP A 464 -10.62 -36.06 -4.41
CA ASP A 464 -12.06 -36.35 -4.48
C ASP A 464 -12.72 -35.67 -5.70
N GLY A 465 -12.23 -35.98 -6.88
CA GLY A 465 -12.68 -35.41 -8.15
C GLY A 465 -12.13 -36.19 -9.33
N TYR A 466 -12.48 -35.76 -10.53
CA TYR A 466 -11.96 -36.34 -11.75
C TYR A 466 -10.62 -35.71 -12.13
N VAL A 467 -9.57 -36.52 -12.33
CA VAL A 467 -8.24 -36.07 -12.74
C VAL A 467 -7.87 -36.75 -14.06
N VAL A 468 -7.42 -35.93 -15.01
CA VAL A 468 -6.80 -36.39 -16.26
C VAL A 468 -5.28 -36.43 -16.06
N ILE A 469 -4.66 -37.55 -16.40
CA ILE A 469 -3.20 -37.69 -16.36
C ILE A 469 -2.65 -37.37 -17.74
N ASP A 470 -1.88 -36.29 -17.84
CA ASP A 470 -1.19 -35.86 -19.05
C ASP A 470 0.21 -36.46 -19.11
N GLU A 471 0.74 -36.74 -20.31
CA GLU A 471 2.15 -37.08 -20.51
C GLU A 471 3.06 -35.95 -20.00
N ASP A 472 4.23 -36.32 -19.45
CA ASP A 472 5.21 -35.31 -19.03
C ASP A 472 5.73 -34.55 -20.25
N ASP A 473 5.74 -33.21 -20.16
CA ASP A 473 6.28 -32.33 -21.22
C ASP A 473 7.81 -32.36 -21.17
N ASP A 474 8.44 -33.18 -22.02
CA ASP A 474 9.89 -33.33 -22.15
C ASP A 474 10.60 -32.14 -22.82
N GLY A 475 9.86 -31.05 -23.11
CA GLY A 475 10.40 -29.85 -23.76
C GLY A 475 10.75 -30.03 -25.24
N SER A 476 10.48 -31.20 -25.84
CA SER A 476 10.60 -31.43 -27.27
C SER A 476 9.30 -31.01 -27.96
N GLY A 477 9.24 -29.78 -28.47
CA GLY A 477 8.06 -29.18 -29.13
C GLY A 477 7.51 -30.06 -30.26
N GLY A 478 6.68 -31.01 -29.92
CA GLY A 478 5.96 -31.94 -30.80
C GLY A 478 4.48 -31.89 -30.51
N GLY A 479 3.70 -31.54 -31.51
CA GLY A 479 2.30 -31.21 -31.49
C GLY A 479 1.41 -32.18 -30.71
N PHE A 480 0.37 -31.61 -30.16
CA PHE A 480 -0.76 -32.25 -29.51
C PHE A 480 -1.28 -33.46 -30.27
N LEU A 481 -1.04 -34.65 -29.72
CA LEU A 481 -1.84 -35.84 -29.96
C LEU A 481 -2.34 -36.30 -28.61
N ALA A 482 -3.58 -35.94 -28.28
CA ALA A 482 -4.29 -36.43 -27.13
C ALA A 482 -4.42 -37.97 -27.22
N VAL A 483 -3.63 -38.69 -26.46
CA VAL A 483 -3.93 -40.08 -26.16
C VAL A 483 -4.72 -40.07 -24.85
N ALA A 484 -6.04 -40.00 -24.96
CA ALA A 484 -6.93 -40.22 -23.83
C ALA A 484 -6.77 -41.71 -23.37
N ALA A 485 -5.88 -41.95 -22.46
CA ALA A 485 -5.88 -43.21 -21.70
C ALA A 485 -6.98 -43.14 -20.65
N VAL A 486 -8.18 -43.51 -21.09
CA VAL A 486 -9.40 -43.56 -20.26
C VAL A 486 -9.23 -44.68 -19.22
N ILE A 487 -8.89 -44.29 -17.98
CA ILE A 487 -9.20 -45.15 -16.84
C ILE A 487 -10.68 -44.94 -16.47
N VAL A 488 -11.58 -45.32 -17.40
CA VAL A 488 -13.00 -45.48 -17.12
C VAL A 488 -13.19 -46.97 -16.75
N LEU A 489 -12.92 -47.34 -15.51
CA LEU A 489 -13.28 -48.71 -15.07
C LEU A 489 -13.83 -48.86 -13.65
N ALA A 490 -13.95 -47.79 -12.86
CA ALA A 490 -14.57 -47.92 -11.54
C ALA A 490 -15.97 -47.28 -11.43
N ALA A 491 -16.20 -46.13 -12.05
CA ALA A 491 -17.48 -45.41 -11.90
C ALA A 491 -18.64 -46.02 -12.73
N VAL A 492 -18.36 -46.62 -13.89
CA VAL A 492 -19.42 -47.26 -14.71
C VAL A 492 -19.90 -48.58 -14.08
N ILE A 493 -19.09 -49.29 -13.32
CA ILE A 493 -19.47 -50.53 -12.65
C ILE A 493 -20.36 -50.21 -11.42
N VAL A 494 -20.12 -49.13 -10.69
CA VAL A 494 -20.94 -48.71 -9.54
C VAL A 494 -22.28 -48.14 -9.99
N CYS A 495 -22.36 -47.33 -11.03
CA CYS A 495 -23.62 -46.83 -11.56
C CYS A 495 -24.50 -47.89 -12.21
N THR A 496 -23.90 -48.91 -12.89
CA THR A 496 -24.69 -50.01 -13.44
C THR A 496 -25.12 -50.99 -12.35
N ALA A 497 -24.37 -51.19 -11.27
CA ALA A 497 -24.76 -52.02 -10.13
C ALA A 497 -25.91 -51.34 -9.33
N LEU A 498 -25.88 -50.05 -9.14
CA LEU A 498 -26.95 -49.27 -8.49
C LEU A 498 -28.23 -49.21 -9.34
N ALA A 499 -28.14 -49.11 -10.67
CA ALA A 499 -29.28 -49.12 -11.56
C ALA A 499 -29.94 -50.51 -11.64
N LEU A 500 -29.15 -51.62 -11.54
CA LEU A 500 -29.65 -52.99 -11.51
C LEU A 500 -30.26 -53.37 -10.14
N HIS A 501 -29.79 -52.77 -9.03
CA HIS A 501 -30.36 -52.98 -7.69
C HIS A 501 -31.71 -52.26 -7.53
N ARG A 502 -31.92 -51.09 -8.14
CA ARG A 502 -33.21 -50.39 -8.18
C ARG A 502 -34.28 -51.10 -9.05
N ARG A 503 -33.91 -51.97 -10.00
CA ARG A 503 -34.86 -52.72 -10.83
C ARG A 503 -35.29 -54.08 -10.21
N ARG A 504 -34.75 -54.46 -9.06
CA ARG A 504 -35.14 -55.67 -8.35
C ARG A 504 -35.94 -55.42 -7.08
N SER A 505 -36.38 -54.20 -6.84
CA SER A 505 -37.18 -53.81 -5.68
C SER A 505 -38.48 -53.11 -6.12
N ILE A 506 -39.08 -53.54 -7.26
CA ILE A 506 -40.47 -53.26 -7.64
C ILE A 506 -41.10 -54.58 -7.97
#